data_986f57c508916a9d5c6f0da49b55f75f
#
_entry.id   986f57c508916a9d5c6f0da49b55f75f
#
_cell.length_a   1.000
_cell.length_b   1.000
_cell.length_c   1.000
_cell.angle_alpha   90.00
_cell.angle_beta   90.00
_cell.angle_gamma   90.00
#
_symmetry.space_group_name_H-M   'P 1'
#
loop_
_entity.id
_entity.type
_entity.pdbx_description
1 polymer ?
#
loop_
_entity_poly.entity_id
_entity_poly.type
_entity_poly.pdbx_seq_one_letter_code
_entity_poly.pdbx_strand_id
1 'polypeptide(L)'
;MKGPVQINGTLADVCENFYERARGLIGRPPPPPGRGLLIPKCNAIHTWFMRYPIDATFLDARGETVKIVRNLRPWRLFVWGGWRAKAVLETAACV
;
A
#
# COMPACT_ATOMS: atom_id res chain seq x y z
N MET A 1 14.79 -1.99 -2.40
CA MET A 1 13.76 -1.36 -1.55
C MET A 1 14.43 -0.44 -0.55
N LYS A 2 13.94 0.74 -0.42
CA LYS A 2 14.50 1.73 0.47
C LYS A 2 13.72 1.73 1.77
N GLY A 3 14.39 1.84 2.86
CA GLY A 3 13.60 1.79 4.07
C GLY A 3 14.18 2.48 5.21
N PRO A 4 13.42 2.38 6.33
CA PRO A 4 12.00 2.70 6.30
C PRO A 4 11.80 4.20 6.48
N VAL A 5 10.65 4.70 6.02
CA VAL A 5 10.21 6.07 6.29
C VAL A 5 8.97 6.04 7.15
N GLN A 6 8.75 7.09 7.93
CA GLN A 6 7.57 7.17 8.77
C GLN A 6 6.46 7.94 8.06
N ILE A 7 5.28 7.32 7.95
CA ILE A 7 4.11 7.92 7.33
C ILE A 7 2.91 7.66 8.22
N ASN A 8 2.31 8.72 8.76
CA ASN A 8 1.09 8.62 9.59
C ASN A 8 1.20 7.58 10.70
N GLY A 9 2.37 7.51 11.36
CA GLY A 9 2.60 6.57 12.44
C GLY A 9 3.01 5.16 12.01
N THR A 10 3.17 4.93 10.71
CA THR A 10 3.58 3.64 10.16
C THR A 10 5.00 3.74 9.62
N LEU A 11 5.86 2.79 9.96
CA LEU A 11 7.18 2.65 9.35
C LEU A 11 7.02 1.83 8.07
N ALA A 12 7.29 2.45 6.94
CA ALA A 12 7.06 1.83 5.63
C ALA A 12 8.35 1.72 4.85
N ASP A 13 8.61 0.53 4.31
CA ASP A 13 9.64 0.36 3.29
C ASP A 13 9.15 0.93 1.98
N VAL A 14 10.03 1.58 1.22
CA VAL A 14 9.65 2.29 -0.01
C VAL A 14 10.06 1.47 -1.22
N CYS A 15 9.10 1.20 -2.10
CA CYS A 15 9.37 0.57 -3.39
C CYS A 15 10.15 1.52 -4.28
N GLU A 16 11.26 1.05 -4.87
CA GLU A 16 12.16 1.91 -5.63
C GLU A 16 12.07 1.72 -7.14
N ASN A 17 11.57 0.57 -7.60
CA ASN A 17 11.54 0.28 -9.03
C ASN A 17 10.17 -0.26 -9.45
N PHE A 18 10.00 -0.41 -10.77
CA PHE A 18 8.73 -0.87 -11.32
C PHE A 18 8.31 -2.23 -10.78
N TYR A 19 9.26 -3.16 -10.69
CA TYR A 19 8.95 -4.51 -10.20
C TYR A 19 8.44 -4.48 -8.76
N GLU A 20 9.12 -3.74 -7.90
CA GLU A 20 8.70 -3.63 -6.50
C GLU A 20 7.32 -2.98 -6.37
N ARG A 21 7.05 -1.95 -7.18
CA ARG A 21 5.74 -1.29 -7.17
C ARG A 21 4.63 -2.21 -7.66
N ALA A 22 4.90 -2.99 -8.71
CA ALA A 22 3.90 -3.91 -9.25
C ALA A 22 3.62 -5.07 -8.29
N ARG A 23 4.64 -5.52 -7.57
CA ARG A 23 4.50 -6.63 -6.64
C ARG A 23 3.77 -6.21 -5.35
N GLY A 24 4.12 -5.05 -4.80
CA GLY A 24 3.56 -4.65 -3.50
C GLY A 24 3.82 -5.69 -2.43
N LEU A 25 2.79 -6.09 -1.71
CA LEU A 25 2.88 -7.10 -0.65
C LEU A 25 2.71 -8.54 -1.15
N ILE A 26 2.56 -8.75 -2.45
CA ILE A 26 2.37 -10.10 -3.00
C ILE A 26 3.58 -10.98 -2.68
N GLY A 27 3.31 -12.16 -2.11
CA GLY A 27 4.36 -13.11 -1.76
C GLY A 27 5.17 -12.75 -0.53
N ARG A 28 4.81 -11.68 0.17
CA ARG A 28 5.45 -11.28 1.42
C ARG A 28 4.58 -11.68 2.60
N PRO A 29 5.18 -12.00 3.76
CA PRO A 29 4.38 -12.22 4.95
C PRO A 29 3.66 -10.93 5.37
N PRO A 30 2.54 -11.02 6.09
CA PRO A 30 1.84 -9.82 6.55
C PRO A 30 2.78 -8.97 7.41
N PRO A 31 2.91 -7.66 7.10
CA PRO A 31 3.70 -6.80 7.96
C PRO A 31 3.06 -6.70 9.35
N PRO A 32 3.88 -6.65 10.41
CA PRO A 32 3.32 -6.50 11.76
C PRO A 32 2.69 -5.13 11.94
N PRO A 33 1.88 -4.94 13.00
CA PRO A 33 1.30 -3.63 13.31
C PRO A 33 2.38 -2.55 13.35
N GLY A 34 2.07 -1.39 12.78
CA GLY A 34 3.00 -0.28 12.70
C GLY A 34 4.00 -0.36 11.53
N ARG A 35 3.96 -1.42 10.73
CA ARG A 35 4.83 -1.59 9.56
C ARG A 35 3.99 -1.69 8.29
N GLY A 36 4.57 -1.26 7.17
CA GLY A 36 3.88 -1.30 5.90
C GLY A 36 4.83 -1.12 4.73
N LEU A 37 4.24 -0.96 3.56
CA LEU A 37 4.95 -0.78 2.30
C LEU A 37 4.40 0.45 1.60
N LEU A 38 5.28 1.38 1.22
CA LEU A 38 4.89 2.57 0.47
C LEU A 38 5.19 2.37 -1.00
N ILE A 39 4.17 2.55 -1.84
CA ILE A 39 4.30 2.45 -3.28
C ILE A 39 4.17 3.86 -3.86
N PRO A 40 5.27 4.52 -4.22
CA PRO A 40 5.21 5.87 -4.79
C PRO A 40 4.75 5.82 -6.24
N LYS A 41 4.28 6.97 -6.75
CA LYS A 41 3.85 7.13 -8.14
C LYS A 41 2.78 6.12 -8.53
N CYS A 42 1.82 5.91 -7.62
CA CYS A 42 0.79 4.90 -7.79
C CYS A 42 -0.54 5.45 -7.30
N ASN A 43 -1.59 5.31 -8.09
CA ASN A 43 -2.93 5.75 -7.70
C ASN A 43 -3.98 4.64 -7.77
N ALA A 44 -3.55 3.42 -8.09
CA ALA A 44 -4.43 2.27 -8.14
C ALA A 44 -3.65 1.01 -7.81
N ILE A 45 -4.31 0.05 -7.19
CA ILE A 45 -3.70 -1.22 -6.82
C ILE A 45 -4.64 -2.37 -7.15
N HIS A 46 -4.08 -3.57 -7.11
CA HIS A 46 -4.84 -4.82 -7.14
C HIS A 46 -4.36 -5.71 -5.99
N THR A 47 -5.17 -6.71 -5.66
CA THR A 47 -4.81 -7.67 -4.62
C THR A 47 -4.74 -9.10 -5.17
N TRP A 48 -4.39 -9.23 -6.44
CA TRP A 48 -4.17 -10.52 -7.07
C TRP A 48 -3.04 -11.27 -6.35
N PHE A 49 -3.24 -12.54 -6.16
CA PHE A 49 -2.25 -13.42 -5.51
C PHE A 49 -1.93 -13.07 -4.06
N MET A 50 -2.69 -12.17 -3.45
CA MET A 50 -2.56 -11.92 -2.01
C MET A 50 -3.12 -13.10 -1.23
N ARG A 51 -2.57 -13.34 -0.04
CA ARG A 51 -3.00 -14.42 0.84
C ARG A 51 -3.69 -13.93 2.11
N TYR A 52 -3.76 -12.62 2.28
CA TYR A 52 -4.36 -11.99 3.44
C TYR A 52 -4.96 -10.65 3.02
N PRO A 53 -5.95 -10.14 3.74
CA PRO A 53 -6.51 -8.84 3.43
C PRO A 53 -5.54 -7.73 3.83
N ILE A 54 -5.60 -6.61 3.12
CA ILE A 54 -4.76 -5.45 3.39
C ILE A 54 -5.62 -4.19 3.53
N ASP A 55 -5.05 -3.19 4.19
CA ASP A 55 -5.57 -1.83 4.17
C ASP A 55 -4.72 -1.01 3.20
N ALA A 56 -5.36 -0.24 2.36
CA ALA A 56 -4.69 0.64 1.42
C ALA A 56 -5.02 2.09 1.76
N THR A 57 -3.98 2.87 2.06
CA THR A 57 -4.10 4.29 2.32
C THR A 57 -3.52 5.04 1.14
N PHE A 58 -4.37 5.71 0.38
CA PHE A 58 -3.93 6.53 -0.76
C PHE A 58 -3.55 7.91 -0.27
N LEU A 59 -2.39 8.38 -0.73
CA LEU A 59 -1.79 9.63 -0.30
C LEU A 59 -1.65 10.57 -1.50
N ASP A 60 -1.79 11.87 -1.26
CA ASP A 60 -1.55 12.87 -2.29
C ASP A 60 -0.06 13.23 -2.38
N ALA A 61 0.27 14.23 -3.20
CA ALA A 61 1.65 14.66 -3.41
C ALA A 61 2.31 15.21 -2.14
N ARG A 62 1.53 15.59 -1.15
CA ARG A 62 2.02 16.10 0.13
C ARG A 62 2.16 15.00 1.18
N GLY A 63 1.74 13.78 0.86
CA GLY A 63 1.71 12.69 1.82
C GLY A 63 0.48 12.69 2.71
N GLU A 64 -0.52 13.50 2.39
CA GLU A 64 -1.77 13.51 3.14
C GLU A 64 -2.72 12.43 2.63
N THR A 65 -3.48 11.83 3.53
CA THR A 65 -4.43 10.79 3.19
C THR A 65 -5.61 11.37 2.41
N VAL A 66 -5.87 10.83 1.22
CA VAL A 66 -7.02 11.21 0.41
C VAL A 66 -8.11 10.14 0.39
N LYS A 67 -7.75 8.89 0.65
CA LYS A 67 -8.71 7.79 0.67
C LYS A 67 -8.11 6.61 1.41
N ILE A 68 -8.91 5.96 2.26
CA ILE A 68 -8.52 4.71 2.91
C ILE A 68 -9.53 3.64 2.49
N VAL A 69 -9.03 2.53 1.98
CA VAL A 69 -9.85 1.35 1.68
C VAL A 69 -9.41 0.25 2.61
N ARG A 70 -10.28 -0.12 3.55
CA ARG A 70 -9.95 -1.08 4.59
C ARG A 70 -10.40 -2.48 4.21
N ASN A 71 -9.67 -3.46 4.70
CA ASN A 71 -10.01 -4.88 4.57
C ASN A 71 -10.23 -5.29 3.12
N LEU A 72 -9.28 -4.91 2.25
CA LEU A 72 -9.28 -5.34 0.86
C LEU A 72 -8.96 -6.81 0.80
N ARG A 73 -9.92 -7.61 0.38
CA ARG A 73 -9.74 -9.05 0.24
C ARG A 73 -8.84 -9.38 -0.93
N PRO A 74 -8.19 -10.55 -0.92
CA PRO A 74 -7.43 -11.01 -2.08
C PRO A 74 -8.26 -11.04 -3.36
N TRP A 75 -7.57 -10.95 -4.50
CA TRP A 75 -8.15 -11.09 -5.84
C TRP A 75 -9.07 -9.95 -6.29
N ARG A 76 -8.94 -8.76 -5.69
CA ARG A 76 -9.58 -7.57 -6.22
C ARG A 76 -8.84 -7.14 -7.50
N LEU A 77 -9.56 -6.90 -8.57
CA LEU A 77 -8.97 -6.60 -9.87
C LEU A 77 -8.40 -5.19 -9.93
N PHE A 78 -9.07 -4.24 -9.30
CA PHE A 78 -8.68 -2.84 -9.43
C PHE A 78 -9.29 -2.03 -8.31
N VAL A 79 -8.44 -1.27 -7.62
CA VAL A 79 -8.88 -0.34 -6.58
C VAL A 79 -8.23 1.00 -6.85
N TRP A 80 -9.05 1.99 -7.21
CA TRP A 80 -8.56 3.30 -7.59
C TRP A 80 -8.63 4.27 -6.44
N GLY A 81 -7.55 5.02 -6.24
CA GLY A 81 -7.46 5.99 -5.16
C GLY A 81 -8.00 7.37 -5.49
N GLY A 82 -8.32 7.63 -6.75
CA GLY A 82 -8.77 8.93 -7.20
C GLY A 82 -7.69 9.74 -7.88
N TRP A 83 -8.08 10.85 -8.48
CA TRP A 83 -7.18 11.70 -9.27
C TRP A 83 -6.07 12.34 -8.43
N ARG A 84 -6.32 12.58 -7.16
CA ARG A 84 -5.35 13.21 -6.25
C ARG A 84 -4.33 12.25 -5.67
N ALA A 85 -4.60 10.94 -5.75
CA ALA A 85 -3.71 9.93 -5.20
C ALA A 85 -2.40 9.88 -5.99
N LYS A 86 -1.28 9.91 -5.29
CA LYS A 86 0.07 9.85 -5.88
C LYS A 86 0.90 8.72 -5.30
N ALA A 87 0.47 8.14 -4.20
CA ALA A 87 1.17 7.04 -3.55
C ALA A 87 0.18 6.20 -2.76
N VAL A 88 0.57 4.98 -2.45
CA VAL A 88 -0.24 4.06 -1.66
C VAL A 88 0.60 3.50 -0.53
N LEU A 89 0.05 3.51 0.67
CA LEU A 89 0.61 2.82 1.82
C LEU A 89 -0.20 1.55 2.05
N GLU A 90 0.44 0.41 1.92
CA GLU A 90 -0.19 -0.89 2.16
C GLU A 90 0.21 -1.44 3.52
N THR A 91 -0.76 -1.85 4.29
CA THR A 91 -0.56 -2.47 5.61
C THR A 91 -1.44 -3.70 5.71
N ALA A 92 -1.12 -4.62 6.63
CA ALA A 92 -1.99 -5.75 6.87
C ALA A 92 -3.31 -5.24 7.49
N ALA A 93 -4.42 -5.81 7.05
CA ALA A 93 -5.71 -5.41 7.61
C ALA A 93 -5.79 -5.77 9.09
N CYS A 94 -6.32 -4.84 9.85
CA CYS A 94 -6.59 -5.04 11.27
C CYS A 94 -7.91 -5.78 11.40
N VAL A 95 -7.85 -7.00 11.87
CA VAL A 95 -9.04 -7.86 12.01
C VAL A 95 -9.45 -7.94 13.45
#